data_711ef1e14e15f2e13d53a65bd686f5fd
#
_entry.id   711ef1e14e15f2e13d53a65bd686f5fd
#
_cell.length_a   1.000
_cell.length_b   1.000
_cell.length_c   1.000
_cell.angle_alpha   90.00
_cell.angle_beta   90.00
_cell.angle_gamma   90.00
#
_symmetry.space_group_name_H-M   'P 1'
#
loop_
_entity.id
_entity.type
_entity.pdbx_description
1 polymer ?
#
loop_
_entity_poly.entity_id
_entity_poly.type
_entity_poly.pdbx_seq_one_letter_code
_entity_poly.pdbx_strand_id
1 'polypeptide(L)'
;MTEKTTGASYAAAGVDIEAGDRAVELMKEWVKKTQRPEVLGGLGGFAGLFDASALKRYERPLLASATDGVGTKVDIARQLGVYDTIGHDLVAMVMDDIVVCGAEPLFMTDYICVGKVHPERVAAIVKGIAEGCVLAGCALVGGETAEHPGLLGPDDFDVAGAGTGVVEFDRLLGADRIRTGDAVIAMASSGLHSNGYSLVRHVLFDRAGMSLDQHVEELGRTLGEELLEPTKIYSLDCMALTRTAEVHAYSHITGGGLAANLARVIPDHLHATVDRTTWAPGAIFDLVGKAGRVEQLELEKTLNMGVGMMAVVPAESVDVALTALADRGVDAWVAGEILDRGDRTEGATLTGSYAS
;
A
#
# COMPACT_ATOMS: atom_id res chain seq x y z
N MET A 1 -59.01 -16.20 -1.71
CA MET A 1 -57.69 -16.11 -2.34
C MET A 1 -56.67 -16.41 -1.25
N THR A 2 -56.07 -17.59 -1.27
CA THR A 2 -55.00 -17.97 -0.34
C THR A 2 -53.75 -17.28 -0.78
N GLU A 3 -53.25 -16.30 -0.02
CA GLU A 3 -51.89 -15.80 -0.18
C GLU A 3 -50.93 -17.00 -0.10
N LYS A 4 -50.27 -17.26 -1.21
CA LYS A 4 -49.09 -18.15 -1.17
C LYS A 4 -48.02 -17.42 -0.36
N THR A 5 -47.87 -17.79 0.90
CA THR A 5 -46.70 -17.44 1.70
C THR A 5 -45.50 -18.10 0.98
N THR A 6 -44.77 -17.32 0.22
CA THR A 6 -43.46 -17.74 -0.26
C THR A 6 -42.57 -17.97 0.95
N GLY A 7 -42.01 -19.19 1.09
CA GLY A 7 -41.12 -19.52 2.18
C GLY A 7 -39.90 -18.57 2.19
N ALA A 8 -39.30 -18.39 3.35
CA ALA A 8 -38.05 -17.61 3.47
C ALA A 8 -36.96 -18.22 2.56
N SER A 9 -36.21 -17.37 1.87
CA SER A 9 -35.07 -17.77 1.02
C SER A 9 -33.84 -16.98 1.37
N TYR A 10 -32.68 -17.49 1.03
CA TYR A 10 -31.39 -16.83 1.28
C TYR A 10 -31.30 -15.49 0.50
N ALA A 11 -31.80 -15.48 -0.73
CA ALA A 11 -31.92 -14.24 -1.51
C ALA A 11 -32.88 -13.22 -0.86
N ALA A 12 -34.01 -13.69 -0.24
CA ALA A 12 -34.91 -12.80 0.50
C ALA A 12 -34.28 -12.27 1.81
N ALA A 13 -33.26 -12.96 2.31
CA ALA A 13 -32.45 -12.50 3.45
C ALA A 13 -31.28 -11.57 3.02
N GLY A 14 -31.14 -11.28 1.71
CA GLY A 14 -30.18 -10.32 1.20
C GLY A 14 -28.86 -10.93 0.65
N VAL A 15 -28.79 -12.27 0.50
CA VAL A 15 -27.58 -12.94 -0.04
C VAL A 15 -27.91 -13.58 -1.40
N ASP A 16 -27.16 -13.14 -2.43
CA ASP A 16 -27.36 -13.55 -3.84
C ASP A 16 -26.20 -14.44 -4.32
N ILE A 17 -26.42 -15.76 -4.28
CA ILE A 17 -25.42 -16.76 -4.69
C ILE A 17 -25.09 -16.63 -6.18
N GLU A 18 -26.09 -16.38 -7.05
CA GLU A 18 -25.87 -16.29 -8.51
C GLU A 18 -25.01 -15.07 -8.86
N ALA A 19 -25.20 -13.96 -8.16
CA ALA A 19 -24.36 -12.78 -8.29
C ALA A 19 -22.92 -13.08 -7.85
N GLY A 20 -22.72 -13.86 -6.77
CA GLY A 20 -21.42 -14.33 -6.35
C GLY A 20 -20.72 -15.17 -7.42
N ASP A 21 -21.39 -16.17 -7.95
CA ASP A 21 -20.85 -17.04 -9.02
C ASP A 21 -20.47 -16.24 -10.27
N ARG A 22 -21.28 -15.25 -10.65
CA ARG A 22 -20.98 -14.35 -11.77
C ARG A 22 -19.74 -13.49 -11.48
N ALA A 23 -19.58 -12.97 -10.28
CA ALA A 23 -18.39 -12.20 -9.89
C ALA A 23 -17.14 -13.06 -10.06
N VAL A 24 -17.16 -14.31 -9.57
CA VAL A 24 -16.06 -15.27 -9.73
C VAL A 24 -15.72 -15.50 -11.20
N GLU A 25 -16.72 -15.66 -12.08
CA GLU A 25 -16.47 -15.85 -13.51
C GLU A 25 -15.78 -14.63 -14.15
N LEU A 26 -16.22 -13.41 -13.81
CA LEU A 26 -15.66 -12.17 -14.34
C LEU A 26 -14.21 -11.91 -13.89
N MET A 27 -13.80 -12.38 -12.70
CA MET A 27 -12.45 -12.15 -12.18
C MET A 27 -11.40 -13.16 -12.66
N LYS A 28 -11.80 -14.33 -13.18
CA LYS A 28 -10.88 -15.43 -13.56
C LYS A 28 -9.74 -15.01 -14.47
N GLU A 29 -10.02 -14.20 -15.48
CA GLU A 29 -9.00 -13.76 -16.43
C GLU A 29 -7.93 -12.88 -15.77
N TRP A 30 -8.33 -12.06 -14.81
CA TRP A 30 -7.41 -11.18 -14.09
C TRP A 30 -6.52 -11.97 -13.14
N VAL A 31 -7.11 -12.84 -12.32
CA VAL A 31 -6.35 -13.71 -11.40
C VAL A 31 -5.37 -14.60 -12.17
N LYS A 32 -5.75 -15.09 -13.36
CA LYS A 32 -4.86 -15.87 -14.22
C LYS A 32 -3.58 -15.11 -14.61
N LYS A 33 -3.62 -13.79 -14.74
CA LYS A 33 -2.43 -12.98 -15.08
C LYS A 33 -1.40 -12.95 -13.97
N THR A 34 -1.79 -13.21 -12.72
CA THR A 34 -0.89 -13.25 -11.56
C THR A 34 -0.22 -14.61 -11.36
N GLN A 35 -0.65 -15.63 -12.15
CA GLN A 35 -0.21 -17.00 -11.92
C GLN A 35 1.30 -17.15 -12.13
N ARG A 36 1.91 -17.86 -11.22
CA ARG A 36 3.33 -18.25 -11.22
C ARG A 36 3.42 -19.78 -11.36
N PRO A 37 4.57 -20.33 -11.79
CA PRO A 37 4.74 -21.80 -11.89
C PRO A 37 4.49 -22.55 -10.57
N GLU A 38 4.71 -21.86 -9.43
CA GLU A 38 4.52 -22.42 -8.10
C GLU A 38 3.05 -22.50 -7.66
N VAL A 39 2.13 -21.80 -8.35
CA VAL A 39 0.70 -21.83 -7.99
C VAL A 39 0.06 -23.10 -8.52
N LEU A 40 -0.55 -23.86 -7.66
CA LEU A 40 -1.22 -25.13 -7.99
C LEU A 40 -2.74 -24.95 -7.92
N GLY A 41 -3.44 -25.53 -8.90
CA GLY A 41 -4.90 -25.44 -8.94
C GLY A 41 -5.39 -24.16 -9.66
N GLY A 42 -6.64 -23.79 -9.39
CA GLY A 42 -7.30 -22.61 -9.96
C GLY A 42 -8.27 -21.99 -8.95
N LEU A 43 -8.94 -20.90 -9.34
CA LEU A 43 -10.02 -20.30 -8.55
C LEU A 43 -11.16 -21.32 -8.31
N GLY A 44 -11.71 -21.30 -7.08
CA GLY A 44 -12.86 -22.11 -6.67
C GLY A 44 -12.52 -23.29 -5.75
N GLY A 45 -11.25 -23.49 -5.37
CA GLY A 45 -10.86 -24.39 -4.28
C GLY A 45 -11.05 -23.74 -2.91
N PHE A 46 -11.10 -24.55 -1.82
CA PHE A 46 -11.17 -24.04 -0.45
C PHE A 46 -9.87 -23.35 0.01
N ALA A 47 -8.75 -23.66 -0.62
CA ALA A 47 -7.46 -23.06 -0.30
C ALA A 47 -6.65 -22.80 -1.57
N GLY A 48 -5.94 -21.68 -1.60
CA GLY A 48 -4.87 -21.44 -2.55
C GLY A 48 -3.66 -22.32 -2.23
N LEU A 49 -3.09 -22.97 -3.24
CA LEU A 49 -1.93 -23.82 -3.08
C LEU A 49 -0.72 -23.20 -3.77
N PHE A 50 0.39 -23.14 -3.04
CA PHE A 50 1.68 -22.66 -3.54
C PHE A 50 2.74 -23.74 -3.32
N ASP A 51 3.44 -24.17 -4.39
CA ASP A 51 4.51 -25.15 -4.30
C ASP A 51 5.74 -24.55 -3.60
N ALA A 52 5.92 -24.93 -2.35
CA ALA A 52 7.03 -24.49 -1.54
C ALA A 52 8.38 -25.17 -1.90
N SER A 53 8.45 -25.98 -2.95
CA SER A 53 9.69 -26.66 -3.37
C SER A 53 10.80 -25.67 -3.74
N ALA A 54 10.44 -24.48 -4.26
CA ALA A 54 11.39 -23.43 -4.55
C ALA A 54 12.13 -22.92 -3.30
N LEU A 55 11.55 -23.07 -2.10
CA LEU A 55 12.19 -22.67 -0.83
C LEU A 55 13.38 -23.55 -0.46
N LYS A 56 13.56 -24.72 -1.10
CA LYS A 56 14.74 -25.58 -0.91
C LYS A 56 16.04 -24.92 -1.37
N ARG A 57 15.99 -23.83 -2.13
CA ARG A 57 17.16 -23.02 -2.50
C ARG A 57 17.71 -22.18 -1.35
N TYR A 58 16.92 -21.98 -0.30
CA TYR A 58 17.31 -21.25 0.90
C TYR A 58 17.93 -22.24 1.91
N GLU A 59 18.93 -21.77 2.63
CA GLU A 59 19.54 -22.55 3.72
C GLU A 59 18.66 -22.50 4.97
N ARG A 60 18.21 -21.28 5.32
CA ARG A 60 17.30 -21.01 6.44
C ARG A 60 16.21 -20.02 6.03
N PRO A 61 15.17 -20.47 5.31
CA PRO A 61 14.10 -19.57 4.85
C PRO A 61 13.28 -19.05 6.03
N LEU A 62 13.06 -17.72 6.07
CA LEU A 62 12.07 -17.07 6.92
C LEU A 62 10.89 -16.67 6.07
N LEU A 63 9.68 -16.97 6.52
CA LEU A 63 8.45 -16.45 5.93
C LEU A 63 8.10 -15.12 6.60
N ALA A 64 7.91 -14.08 5.79
CA ALA A 64 7.35 -12.80 6.20
C ALA A 64 5.87 -12.77 5.81
N SER A 65 5.01 -12.27 6.69
CA SER A 65 3.58 -12.13 6.41
C SER A 65 3.09 -10.78 6.92
N ALA A 66 2.27 -10.12 6.11
CA ALA A 66 1.60 -8.87 6.44
C ALA A 66 0.11 -8.98 6.12
N THR A 67 -0.70 -8.22 6.85
CA THR A 67 -2.15 -8.08 6.60
C THR A 67 -2.51 -6.62 6.74
N ASP A 68 -3.17 -6.07 5.75
CA ASP A 68 -3.61 -4.67 5.75
C ASP A 68 -4.90 -4.50 4.93
N GLY A 69 -5.47 -3.31 4.98
CA GLY A 69 -6.60 -2.85 4.18
C GLY A 69 -6.30 -1.53 3.47
N VAL A 70 -7.31 -0.96 2.81
CA VAL A 70 -7.17 0.34 2.12
C VAL A 70 -7.60 1.50 3.01
N GLY A 71 -8.51 1.27 3.93
CA GLY A 71 -9.07 2.31 4.78
C GLY A 71 -10.08 3.20 4.04
N THR A 72 -10.29 4.42 4.56
CA THR A 72 -11.42 5.26 4.13
C THR A 72 -11.30 5.86 2.71
N LYS A 73 -10.22 5.59 1.97
CA LYS A 73 -10.12 5.86 0.54
C LYS A 73 -11.16 5.09 -0.27
N VAL A 74 -11.62 3.92 0.20
CA VAL A 74 -12.68 3.16 -0.46
C VAL A 74 -13.99 3.94 -0.64
N ASP A 75 -14.26 4.93 0.22
CA ASP A 75 -15.44 5.78 0.09
C ASP A 75 -15.33 6.73 -1.12
N ILE A 76 -14.13 7.18 -1.47
CA ILE A 76 -13.89 7.96 -2.70
C ILE A 76 -14.19 7.11 -3.93
N ALA A 77 -13.69 5.87 -3.95
CA ALA A 77 -13.96 4.90 -5.01
C ALA A 77 -15.48 4.64 -5.17
N ARG A 78 -16.18 4.46 -4.05
CA ARG A 78 -17.63 4.28 -4.02
C ARG A 78 -18.39 5.47 -4.62
N GLN A 79 -18.03 6.69 -4.22
CA GLN A 79 -18.70 7.92 -4.68
C GLN A 79 -18.47 8.17 -6.18
N LEU A 80 -17.28 7.83 -6.70
CA LEU A 80 -16.93 7.99 -8.11
C LEU A 80 -17.36 6.81 -8.99
N GLY A 81 -17.69 5.66 -8.39
CA GLY A 81 -17.97 4.44 -9.13
C GLY A 81 -16.75 3.84 -9.83
N VAL A 82 -15.54 4.16 -9.35
CA VAL A 82 -14.25 3.67 -9.88
C VAL A 82 -13.62 2.78 -8.83
N TYR A 83 -13.45 1.49 -9.12
CA TYR A 83 -13.13 0.48 -8.11
C TYR A 83 -11.79 -0.23 -8.34
N ASP A 84 -11.24 -0.20 -9.55
CA ASP A 84 -10.01 -0.92 -9.90
C ASP A 84 -8.75 -0.30 -9.27
N THR A 85 -8.71 1.00 -9.03
CA THR A 85 -7.58 1.66 -8.35
C THR A 85 -7.33 1.14 -6.94
N ILE A 86 -8.41 0.79 -6.21
CA ILE A 86 -8.37 0.33 -4.81
C ILE A 86 -7.56 -0.97 -4.66
N GLY A 87 -7.56 -1.83 -5.69
CA GLY A 87 -6.76 -3.04 -5.67
C GLY A 87 -5.26 -2.79 -5.62
N HIS A 88 -4.77 -1.76 -6.32
CA HIS A 88 -3.37 -1.35 -6.24
C HIS A 88 -3.01 -0.85 -4.84
N ASP A 89 -3.91 -0.05 -4.24
CA ASP A 89 -3.73 0.43 -2.87
C ASP A 89 -3.58 -0.73 -1.88
N LEU A 90 -4.45 -1.75 -1.99
CA LEU A 90 -4.40 -2.92 -1.13
C LEU A 90 -3.08 -3.68 -1.26
N VAL A 91 -2.65 -3.95 -2.50
CA VAL A 91 -1.42 -4.71 -2.76
C VAL A 91 -0.20 -3.94 -2.28
N ALA A 92 -0.14 -2.63 -2.48
CA ALA A 92 0.94 -1.79 -1.99
C ALA A 92 1.04 -1.87 -0.46
N MET A 93 -0.08 -1.68 0.27
CA MET A 93 -0.09 -1.75 1.73
C MET A 93 0.43 -3.08 2.26
N VAL A 94 0.02 -4.19 1.62
CA VAL A 94 0.38 -5.55 2.08
C VAL A 94 1.80 -5.95 1.64
N MET A 95 2.15 -5.76 0.35
CA MET A 95 3.38 -6.30 -0.20
C MET A 95 4.60 -5.42 0.07
N ASP A 96 4.42 -4.11 0.16
CA ASP A 96 5.53 -3.22 0.50
C ASP A 96 5.94 -3.38 1.97
N ASP A 97 5.03 -3.74 2.87
CA ASP A 97 5.37 -4.15 4.25
C ASP A 97 6.15 -5.46 4.32
N ILE A 98 6.01 -6.34 3.32
CA ILE A 98 6.78 -7.58 3.24
C ILE A 98 8.21 -7.32 2.76
N VAL A 99 8.37 -6.50 1.72
CA VAL A 99 9.70 -6.28 1.13
C VAL A 99 10.63 -5.42 2.00
N VAL A 100 10.10 -4.66 2.97
CA VAL A 100 10.94 -3.84 3.87
C VAL A 100 11.96 -4.66 4.67
N CYS A 101 11.68 -5.94 4.92
CA CYS A 101 12.65 -6.84 5.57
C CYS A 101 13.52 -7.62 4.57
N GLY A 102 13.48 -7.30 3.28
CA GLY A 102 14.22 -7.98 2.21
C GLY A 102 13.55 -9.26 1.69
N ALA A 103 12.28 -9.51 2.08
CA ALA A 103 11.57 -10.71 1.65
C ALA A 103 11.06 -10.60 0.22
N GLU A 104 11.29 -11.64 -0.58
CA GLU A 104 10.72 -11.80 -1.93
C GLU A 104 9.22 -12.08 -1.82
N PRO A 105 8.33 -11.29 -2.47
CA PRO A 105 6.91 -11.56 -2.53
C PRO A 105 6.61 -12.93 -3.16
N LEU A 106 5.75 -13.72 -2.54
CA LEU A 106 5.36 -15.04 -3.05
C LEU A 106 3.91 -15.02 -3.53
N PHE A 107 2.98 -14.80 -2.62
CA PHE A 107 1.55 -14.82 -2.90
C PHE A 107 0.76 -13.95 -1.92
N MET A 108 -0.47 -13.66 -2.32
CA MET A 108 -1.44 -12.89 -1.56
C MET A 108 -2.82 -13.55 -1.63
N THR A 109 -3.63 -13.30 -0.63
CA THR A 109 -5.07 -13.54 -0.61
C THR A 109 -5.80 -12.24 -0.24
N ASP A 110 -7.02 -12.06 -0.71
CA ASP A 110 -7.89 -10.93 -0.38
C ASP A 110 -9.15 -11.33 0.39
N TYR A 111 -9.78 -10.36 1.03
CA TYR A 111 -11.10 -10.44 1.61
C TYR A 111 -11.88 -9.19 1.23
N ILE A 112 -12.97 -9.36 0.49
CA ILE A 112 -13.85 -8.28 0.05
C ILE A 112 -15.18 -8.41 0.78
N CYS A 113 -15.48 -7.44 1.64
CA CYS A 113 -16.70 -7.36 2.39
C CYS A 113 -17.63 -6.34 1.75
N VAL A 114 -18.86 -6.74 1.39
CA VAL A 114 -19.82 -5.88 0.69
C VAL A 114 -21.18 -5.91 1.39
N GLY A 115 -21.93 -4.81 1.33
CA GLY A 115 -23.32 -4.80 1.79
C GLY A 115 -24.24 -5.55 0.85
N LYS A 116 -23.96 -5.49 -0.48
CA LYS A 116 -24.60 -6.27 -1.53
C LYS A 116 -23.59 -6.59 -2.64
N VAL A 117 -23.61 -7.83 -3.12
CA VAL A 117 -22.76 -8.23 -4.26
C VAL A 117 -23.25 -7.56 -5.54
N HIS A 118 -22.37 -6.77 -6.14
CA HIS A 118 -22.48 -6.26 -7.50
C HIS A 118 -21.34 -6.88 -8.31
N PRO A 119 -21.60 -7.88 -9.15
CA PRO A 119 -20.56 -8.71 -9.80
C PRO A 119 -19.49 -7.90 -10.51
N GLU A 120 -19.88 -6.88 -11.25
CA GLU A 120 -18.97 -6.02 -12.01
C GLU A 120 -18.07 -5.16 -11.09
N ARG A 121 -18.61 -4.70 -9.95
CA ARG A 121 -17.86 -3.96 -8.92
C ARG A 121 -16.80 -4.84 -8.28
N VAL A 122 -17.19 -6.03 -7.82
CA VAL A 122 -16.26 -7.01 -7.21
C VAL A 122 -15.18 -7.39 -8.23
N ALA A 123 -15.56 -7.67 -9.47
CA ALA A 123 -14.60 -7.99 -10.53
C ALA A 123 -13.62 -6.83 -10.81
N ALA A 124 -14.07 -5.57 -10.74
CA ALA A 124 -13.21 -4.41 -10.91
C ALA A 124 -12.19 -4.28 -9.74
N ILE A 125 -12.63 -4.51 -8.50
CA ILE A 125 -11.73 -4.53 -7.34
C ILE A 125 -10.67 -5.62 -7.51
N VAL A 126 -11.08 -6.86 -7.83
CA VAL A 126 -10.16 -7.99 -8.03
C VAL A 126 -9.24 -7.78 -9.23
N LYS A 127 -9.72 -7.12 -10.28
CA LYS A 127 -8.86 -6.68 -11.40
C LYS A 127 -7.71 -5.84 -10.89
N GLY A 128 -8.00 -4.80 -10.12
CA GLY A 128 -6.97 -3.92 -9.55
C GLY A 128 -6.01 -4.66 -8.60
N ILE A 129 -6.52 -5.59 -7.78
CA ILE A 129 -5.69 -6.45 -6.93
C ILE A 129 -4.76 -7.31 -7.80
N ALA A 130 -5.28 -7.93 -8.85
CA ALA A 130 -4.47 -8.76 -9.75
C ALA A 130 -3.40 -7.94 -10.48
N GLU A 131 -3.74 -6.76 -10.98
CA GLU A 131 -2.77 -5.83 -11.61
C GLU A 131 -1.70 -5.41 -10.60
N GLY A 132 -2.08 -5.07 -9.37
CA GLY A 132 -1.15 -4.78 -8.29
C GLY A 132 -0.25 -5.97 -7.95
N CYS A 133 -0.77 -7.19 -7.88
CA CYS A 133 0.01 -8.40 -7.65
C CYS A 133 1.07 -8.62 -8.75
N VAL A 134 0.73 -8.35 -10.02
CA VAL A 134 1.71 -8.39 -11.12
C VAL A 134 2.83 -7.37 -10.89
N LEU A 135 2.48 -6.14 -10.51
CA LEU A 135 3.45 -5.08 -10.20
C LEU A 135 4.32 -5.42 -8.98
N ALA A 136 3.75 -6.08 -7.97
CA ALA A 136 4.49 -6.52 -6.79
C ALA A 136 5.29 -7.81 -7.02
N GLY A 137 5.06 -8.53 -8.14
CA GLY A 137 5.73 -9.79 -8.44
C GLY A 137 5.23 -10.98 -7.62
N CYS A 138 4.00 -10.93 -7.10
CA CYS A 138 3.37 -12.01 -6.36
C CYS A 138 2.16 -12.61 -7.08
N ALA A 139 1.68 -13.77 -6.63
CA ALA A 139 0.47 -14.40 -7.15
C ALA A 139 -0.73 -14.11 -6.24
N LEU A 140 -1.88 -13.82 -6.82
CA LEU A 140 -3.17 -13.88 -6.12
C LEU A 140 -3.65 -15.34 -6.15
N VAL A 141 -3.55 -16.04 -5.00
CA VAL A 141 -3.80 -17.49 -4.93
C VAL A 141 -5.21 -17.84 -4.46
N GLY A 142 -5.96 -16.86 -3.98
CA GLY A 142 -7.32 -17.03 -3.51
C GLY A 142 -7.84 -15.77 -2.86
N GLY A 143 -9.08 -15.81 -2.43
CA GLY A 143 -9.74 -14.72 -1.73
C GLY A 143 -11.15 -15.12 -1.31
N GLU A 144 -11.84 -14.19 -0.66
CA GLU A 144 -13.22 -14.36 -0.20
C GLU A 144 -14.02 -13.09 -0.51
N THR A 145 -15.25 -13.26 -0.97
CA THR A 145 -16.21 -12.16 -1.08
C THR A 145 -17.42 -12.47 -0.20
N ALA A 146 -17.61 -11.67 0.84
CA ALA A 146 -18.68 -11.87 1.81
C ALA A 146 -19.73 -10.75 1.73
N GLU A 147 -21.00 -11.16 1.63
CA GLU A 147 -22.14 -10.26 1.63
C GLU A 147 -22.67 -10.10 3.08
N HIS A 148 -22.74 -8.85 3.55
CA HIS A 148 -23.08 -8.51 4.94
C HIS A 148 -24.33 -7.63 5.01
N PRO A 149 -25.51 -8.14 4.61
CA PRO A 149 -26.74 -7.37 4.67
C PRO A 149 -27.09 -7.02 6.13
N GLY A 150 -27.41 -5.75 6.36
CA GLY A 150 -27.75 -5.25 7.69
C GLY A 150 -26.55 -4.83 8.56
N LEU A 151 -25.31 -5.18 8.17
CA LEU A 151 -24.08 -4.63 8.77
C LEU A 151 -23.55 -3.48 7.92
N LEU A 152 -23.54 -3.63 6.60
CA LEU A 152 -23.14 -2.62 5.63
C LEU A 152 -24.37 -2.14 4.85
N GLY A 153 -24.33 -0.87 4.42
CA GLY A 153 -25.29 -0.37 3.43
C GLY A 153 -25.09 -1.09 2.08
N PRO A 154 -26.11 -1.15 1.20
CA PRO A 154 -26.02 -1.91 -0.06
C PRO A 154 -24.83 -1.56 -0.96
N ASP A 155 -24.36 -0.30 -0.90
CA ASP A 155 -23.26 0.19 -1.70
C ASP A 155 -21.93 0.24 -0.94
N ASP A 156 -21.95 -0.01 0.36
CA ASP A 156 -20.74 0.01 1.19
C ASP A 156 -19.93 -1.26 0.97
N PHE A 157 -18.62 -1.11 1.05
CA PHE A 157 -17.67 -2.20 0.96
C PHE A 157 -16.37 -1.89 1.72
N ASP A 158 -15.65 -2.91 2.06
CA ASP A 158 -14.29 -2.83 2.57
C ASP A 158 -13.45 -3.94 1.95
N VAL A 159 -12.14 -3.72 1.90
CA VAL A 159 -11.18 -4.68 1.34
C VAL A 159 -10.00 -4.85 2.27
N ALA A 160 -9.57 -6.08 2.44
CA ALA A 160 -8.36 -6.43 3.18
C ALA A 160 -7.59 -7.51 2.41
N GLY A 161 -6.33 -7.68 2.72
CA GLY A 161 -5.50 -8.70 2.12
C GLY A 161 -4.45 -9.21 3.09
N ALA A 162 -3.95 -10.41 2.82
CA ALA A 162 -2.83 -10.99 3.53
C ALA A 162 -1.80 -11.50 2.53
N GLY A 163 -0.55 -11.10 2.70
CA GLY A 163 0.57 -11.47 1.85
C GLY A 163 1.58 -12.35 2.56
N THR A 164 2.34 -13.10 1.76
CA THR A 164 3.45 -13.92 2.24
C THR A 164 4.65 -13.74 1.31
N GLY A 165 5.80 -13.51 1.91
CA GLY A 165 7.10 -13.48 1.24
C GLY A 165 8.10 -14.39 1.93
N VAL A 166 9.29 -14.50 1.35
CA VAL A 166 10.39 -15.31 1.89
C VAL A 166 11.71 -14.54 1.83
N VAL A 167 12.52 -14.67 2.88
CA VAL A 167 13.88 -14.14 2.92
C VAL A 167 14.83 -15.16 3.52
N GLU A 168 16.08 -15.19 3.05
CA GLU A 168 17.14 -15.96 3.71
C GLU A 168 17.51 -15.30 5.04
N PHE A 169 17.64 -16.07 6.12
CA PHE A 169 17.90 -15.56 7.45
C PHE A 169 19.08 -14.58 7.49
N ASP A 170 20.18 -14.91 6.83
CA ASP A 170 21.39 -14.08 6.82
C ASP A 170 21.26 -12.83 5.91
N ARG A 171 20.17 -12.73 5.15
CA ARG A 171 19.84 -11.59 4.28
C ARG A 171 18.73 -10.71 4.82
N LEU A 172 18.21 -11.02 6.02
CA LEU A 172 17.18 -10.21 6.66
C LEU A 172 17.69 -8.78 6.83
N LEU A 173 16.91 -7.81 6.34
CA LEU A 173 17.16 -6.37 6.49
C LEU A 173 16.53 -5.86 7.80
N GLY A 174 17.09 -4.78 8.35
CA GLY A 174 16.54 -4.14 9.54
C GLY A 174 17.61 -3.51 10.43
N ALA A 175 17.20 -3.17 11.65
CA ALA A 175 17.94 -2.36 12.61
C ALA A 175 19.39 -2.84 12.86
N ASP A 176 19.61 -4.16 12.90
CA ASP A 176 20.93 -4.74 13.20
C ASP A 176 22.01 -4.42 12.14
N ARG A 177 21.59 -4.00 10.94
CA ARG A 177 22.50 -3.65 9.85
C ARG A 177 22.87 -2.16 9.82
N ILE A 178 22.02 -1.30 10.36
CA ILE A 178 22.17 0.16 10.27
C ILE A 178 23.37 0.64 11.07
N ARG A 179 24.11 1.60 10.51
CA ARG A 179 25.33 2.17 11.09
C ARG A 179 25.30 3.70 11.02
N THR A 180 26.03 4.34 11.93
CA THR A 180 26.34 5.78 11.83
C THR A 180 27.02 6.08 10.51
N GLY A 181 26.57 7.10 9.80
CA GLY A 181 27.07 7.50 8.49
C GLY A 181 26.32 6.87 7.31
N ASP A 182 25.36 5.98 7.56
CA ASP A 182 24.46 5.51 6.49
C ASP A 182 23.63 6.68 5.96
N ALA A 183 23.36 6.66 4.67
CA ALA A 183 22.47 7.62 4.02
C ALA A 183 21.02 7.12 4.04
N VAL A 184 20.09 8.06 4.14
CA VAL A 184 18.65 7.81 3.98
C VAL A 184 18.23 8.29 2.60
N ILE A 185 17.85 7.37 1.72
CA ILE A 185 17.32 7.64 0.38
C ILE A 185 15.81 7.63 0.45
N ALA A 186 15.16 8.72 0.03
CA ALA A 186 13.72 8.79 -0.15
C ALA A 186 13.34 8.41 -1.57
N MET A 187 12.19 7.73 -1.74
CA MET A 187 11.55 7.40 -3.01
C MET A 187 10.21 8.11 -3.09
N ALA A 188 9.97 8.84 -4.17
CA ALA A 188 8.77 9.62 -4.36
C ALA A 188 7.50 8.78 -4.29
N SER A 189 6.46 9.31 -3.63
CA SER A 189 5.10 8.75 -3.67
C SER A 189 4.38 9.16 -4.96
N SER A 190 3.30 8.45 -5.30
CA SER A 190 2.38 8.84 -6.38
C SER A 190 1.37 9.92 -5.96
N GLY A 191 1.34 10.27 -4.69
CA GLY A 191 0.40 11.18 -4.06
C GLY A 191 0.17 10.81 -2.61
N LEU A 192 -1.07 10.92 -2.15
CA LEU A 192 -1.46 10.63 -0.75
C LEU A 192 -1.31 9.14 -0.37
N HIS A 193 -1.28 8.24 -1.35
CA HIS A 193 -1.37 6.79 -1.18
C HIS A 193 -2.72 6.36 -0.58
N SER A 194 -2.72 5.59 0.53
CA SER A 194 -3.95 5.11 1.17
C SER A 194 -4.12 5.60 2.62
N ASN A 195 -3.10 6.24 3.19
CA ASN A 195 -3.12 6.64 4.59
C ASN A 195 -3.57 8.10 4.77
N GLY A 196 -4.16 8.41 5.93
CA GLY A 196 -4.58 9.77 6.26
C GLY A 196 -5.90 10.22 5.64
N TYR A 197 -6.62 9.38 4.91
CA TYR A 197 -7.85 9.75 4.21
C TYR A 197 -8.99 10.22 5.12
N SER A 198 -9.02 9.81 6.37
CA SER A 198 -10.01 10.35 7.33
C SER A 198 -9.80 11.85 7.55
N LEU A 199 -8.55 12.31 7.68
CA LEU A 199 -8.23 13.74 7.75
C LEU A 199 -8.53 14.44 6.43
N VAL A 200 -8.07 13.88 5.31
CA VAL A 200 -8.25 14.45 3.96
C VAL A 200 -9.73 14.67 3.66
N ARG A 201 -10.58 13.67 3.87
CA ARG A 201 -12.03 13.75 3.65
C ARG A 201 -12.68 14.79 4.56
N HIS A 202 -12.34 14.77 5.85
CA HIS A 202 -12.83 15.77 6.79
C HIS A 202 -12.45 17.20 6.37
N VAL A 203 -11.22 17.41 5.96
CA VAL A 203 -10.72 18.73 5.55
C VAL A 203 -11.38 19.19 4.25
N LEU A 204 -11.33 18.38 3.20
CA LEU A 204 -11.74 18.81 1.86
C LEU A 204 -13.27 18.83 1.69
N PHE A 205 -13.99 17.85 2.25
CA PHE A 205 -15.44 17.76 2.08
C PHE A 205 -16.19 18.46 3.21
N ASP A 206 -15.94 18.11 4.48
CA ASP A 206 -16.76 18.61 5.60
C ASP A 206 -16.42 20.06 5.91
N ARG A 207 -15.15 20.48 5.84
CA ARG A 207 -14.73 21.84 6.19
C ARG A 207 -14.67 22.79 5.00
N ALA A 208 -14.06 22.37 3.89
CA ALA A 208 -13.88 23.21 2.71
C ALA A 208 -15.06 23.13 1.72
N GLY A 209 -15.95 22.14 1.85
CA GLY A 209 -17.12 21.96 0.99
C GLY A 209 -16.76 21.65 -0.47
N MET A 210 -15.58 21.10 -0.73
CA MET A 210 -15.15 20.72 -2.07
C MET A 210 -15.89 19.47 -2.55
N SER A 211 -16.08 19.34 -3.86
CA SER A 211 -16.69 18.17 -4.48
C SER A 211 -15.68 17.38 -5.32
N LEU A 212 -15.93 16.09 -5.51
CA LEU A 212 -15.00 15.20 -6.22
C LEU A 212 -14.87 15.56 -7.72
N ASP A 213 -15.89 16.12 -8.32
CA ASP A 213 -15.92 16.58 -9.72
C ASP A 213 -15.30 17.95 -9.93
N GLN A 214 -14.94 18.66 -8.85
CA GLN A 214 -14.32 19.97 -8.92
C GLN A 214 -12.92 19.87 -9.53
N HIS A 215 -12.66 20.60 -10.61
CA HIS A 215 -11.31 20.78 -11.14
C HIS A 215 -10.50 21.70 -10.21
N VAL A 216 -9.30 21.26 -9.86
CA VAL A 216 -8.35 22.00 -9.02
C VAL A 216 -7.16 22.38 -9.87
N GLU A 217 -6.96 23.69 -10.08
CA GLU A 217 -5.95 24.21 -11.02
C GLU A 217 -4.53 23.75 -10.63
N GLU A 218 -4.20 23.80 -9.35
CA GLU A 218 -2.90 23.41 -8.82
C GLU A 218 -2.60 21.92 -8.98
N LEU A 219 -3.65 21.09 -9.13
CA LEU A 219 -3.53 19.64 -9.37
C LEU A 219 -3.58 19.30 -10.86
N GLY A 220 -4.09 20.22 -11.71
CA GLY A 220 -4.28 20.00 -13.15
C GLY A 220 -5.33 18.94 -13.51
N ARG A 221 -6.14 18.50 -12.54
CA ARG A 221 -7.18 17.47 -12.68
C ARG A 221 -8.30 17.66 -11.67
N THR A 222 -9.34 16.82 -11.72
CA THR A 222 -10.38 16.86 -10.71
C THR A 222 -9.88 16.38 -9.36
N LEU A 223 -10.53 16.82 -8.27
CA LEU A 223 -10.21 16.36 -6.94
C LEU A 223 -10.37 14.83 -6.81
N GLY A 224 -11.40 14.28 -7.44
CA GLY A 224 -11.66 12.84 -7.42
C GLY A 224 -10.55 12.03 -8.10
N GLU A 225 -10.06 12.48 -9.26
CA GLU A 225 -8.91 11.84 -9.94
C GLU A 225 -7.65 11.87 -9.07
N GLU A 226 -7.38 13.00 -8.40
CA GLU A 226 -6.25 13.09 -7.45
C GLU A 226 -6.41 12.15 -6.27
N LEU A 227 -7.57 12.12 -5.65
CA LEU A 227 -7.82 11.30 -4.47
C LEU A 227 -7.92 9.81 -4.77
N LEU A 228 -8.11 9.41 -6.03
CA LEU A 228 -8.05 8.02 -6.46
C LEU A 228 -6.71 7.61 -7.10
N GLU A 229 -5.73 8.53 -7.13
CA GLU A 229 -4.39 8.13 -7.60
C GLU A 229 -3.93 6.88 -6.86
N PRO A 230 -3.62 5.77 -7.57
CA PRO A 230 -3.22 4.53 -6.93
C PRO A 230 -1.93 4.69 -6.13
N THR A 231 -1.84 4.00 -5.02
CA THR A 231 -0.59 3.86 -4.27
C THR A 231 0.48 3.23 -5.15
N LYS A 232 1.65 3.86 -5.21
CA LYS A 232 2.81 3.28 -5.88
C LYS A 232 3.28 2.03 -5.15
N ILE A 233 3.50 0.95 -5.91
CA ILE A 233 4.00 -0.32 -5.41
C ILE A 233 5.52 -0.34 -5.58
N TYR A 234 6.27 -0.47 -4.49
CA TYR A 234 7.74 -0.43 -4.47
C TYR A 234 8.37 -1.82 -4.44
N SER A 235 7.59 -2.88 -4.34
CA SER A 235 8.06 -4.24 -4.06
C SER A 235 9.17 -4.69 -5.01
N LEU A 236 8.98 -4.61 -6.32
CA LEU A 236 10.00 -5.00 -7.29
C LEU A 236 11.18 -4.01 -7.36
N ASP A 237 10.97 -2.73 -7.01
CA ASP A 237 12.02 -1.72 -6.98
C ASP A 237 12.96 -1.96 -5.80
N CYS A 238 12.40 -2.22 -4.61
CA CYS A 238 13.17 -2.61 -3.42
C CYS A 238 13.94 -3.91 -3.64
N MET A 239 13.30 -4.92 -4.25
CA MET A 239 13.97 -6.18 -4.57
C MET A 239 15.11 -6.02 -5.59
N ALA A 240 14.95 -5.14 -6.58
CA ALA A 240 16.01 -4.83 -7.54
C ALA A 240 17.15 -4.08 -6.87
N LEU A 241 16.84 -3.07 -6.06
CA LEU A 241 17.83 -2.30 -5.31
C LEU A 241 18.66 -3.22 -4.39
N THR A 242 18.02 -4.09 -3.62
CA THR A 242 18.71 -5.05 -2.72
C THR A 242 19.65 -6.02 -3.46
N ARG A 243 19.41 -6.28 -4.76
CA ARG A 243 20.30 -7.12 -5.58
C ARG A 243 21.49 -6.35 -6.15
N THR A 244 21.37 -5.04 -6.29
CA THR A 244 22.32 -4.17 -7.01
C THR A 244 23.23 -3.40 -6.06
N ALA A 245 22.70 -2.97 -4.93
CA ALA A 245 23.39 -2.19 -3.90
C ALA A 245 23.27 -2.85 -2.52
N GLU A 246 24.17 -2.52 -1.62
CA GLU A 246 24.01 -2.86 -0.22
C GLU A 246 22.91 -1.99 0.40
N VAL A 247 21.93 -2.64 1.02
CA VAL A 247 20.82 -2.00 1.74
C VAL A 247 20.79 -2.54 3.15
N HIS A 248 20.66 -1.67 4.13
CA HIS A 248 20.58 -2.05 5.54
C HIS A 248 19.14 -2.20 6.01
N ALA A 249 18.26 -1.29 5.61
CA ALA A 249 16.82 -1.33 5.95
C ALA A 249 15.98 -0.57 4.92
N TYR A 250 14.69 -0.89 4.90
CA TYR A 250 13.66 -0.07 4.27
C TYR A 250 12.67 0.41 5.33
N SER A 251 11.99 1.51 5.05
CA SER A 251 10.84 2.00 5.82
C SER A 251 9.72 2.37 4.88
N HIS A 252 8.60 1.65 4.95
CA HIS A 252 7.37 1.98 4.22
C HIS A 252 6.66 3.11 4.95
N ILE A 253 6.34 4.20 4.24
CA ILE A 253 5.75 5.39 4.84
C ILE A 253 4.22 5.29 4.77
N THR A 254 3.63 4.88 5.87
CA THR A 254 2.20 4.65 6.07
C THR A 254 1.64 5.58 7.17
N GLY A 255 0.58 5.16 7.85
CA GLY A 255 0.02 5.89 8.98
C GLY A 255 1.04 6.19 10.06
N GLY A 256 0.99 7.40 10.63
CA GLY A 256 2.02 7.92 11.54
C GLY A 256 3.06 8.80 10.86
N GLY A 257 3.11 8.79 9.51
CA GLY A 257 3.96 9.68 8.70
C GLY A 257 5.44 9.29 8.72
N LEU A 258 6.26 10.16 8.16
CA LEU A 258 7.64 9.90 7.77
C LEU A 258 8.55 9.55 8.94
N ALA A 259 8.63 10.44 9.95
CA ALA A 259 9.56 10.26 11.07
C ALA A 259 9.21 9.03 11.92
N ALA A 260 7.92 8.81 12.19
CA ALA A 260 7.51 7.70 13.04
C ALA A 260 7.74 6.33 12.35
N ASN A 261 7.49 6.23 11.04
CA ASN A 261 7.76 4.99 10.32
C ASN A 261 9.26 4.72 10.17
N LEU A 262 10.06 5.76 9.86
CA LEU A 262 11.52 5.60 9.81
C LEU A 262 12.07 5.18 11.17
N ALA A 263 11.61 5.78 12.27
CA ALA A 263 12.04 5.45 13.61
C ALA A 263 11.82 3.96 14.00
N ARG A 264 10.84 3.28 13.39
CA ARG A 264 10.57 1.84 13.67
C ARG A 264 11.73 0.93 13.28
N VAL A 265 12.53 1.33 12.31
CA VAL A 265 13.66 0.53 11.82
C VAL A 265 15.02 1.01 12.37
N ILE A 266 15.06 2.16 13.04
CA ILE A 266 16.30 2.71 13.61
C ILE A 266 16.56 2.10 14.99
N PRO A 267 17.75 1.53 15.26
CA PRO A 267 18.06 0.96 16.56
C PRO A 267 18.22 2.06 17.62
N ASP A 268 18.02 1.70 18.89
CA ASP A 268 17.93 2.66 20.02
C ASP A 268 19.16 3.56 20.21
N HIS A 269 20.34 3.14 19.78
CA HIS A 269 21.58 3.92 19.90
C HIS A 269 21.83 4.85 18.72
N LEU A 270 20.98 4.79 17.67
CA LEU A 270 21.09 5.61 16.45
C LEU A 270 19.90 6.55 16.31
N HIS A 271 20.03 7.51 15.41
CA HIS A 271 19.03 8.51 15.08
C HIS A 271 19.10 8.85 13.60
N ALA A 272 17.96 8.92 12.93
CA ALA A 272 17.86 9.38 11.56
C ALA A 272 17.49 10.86 11.51
N THR A 273 18.25 11.65 10.77
CA THR A 273 17.89 13.04 10.45
C THR A 273 17.46 13.12 8.99
N VAL A 274 16.27 13.66 8.74
CA VAL A 274 15.73 13.84 7.39
C VAL A 274 15.60 15.33 7.11
N ASP A 275 16.20 15.80 6.03
CA ASP A 275 16.23 17.21 5.65
C ASP A 275 15.10 17.53 4.64
N ARG A 276 14.10 18.27 5.08
CA ARG A 276 12.97 18.73 4.27
C ARG A 276 13.39 19.58 3.06
N THR A 277 14.56 20.23 3.12
CA THR A 277 15.01 21.10 2.02
C THR A 277 15.36 20.32 0.75
N THR A 278 15.41 18.98 0.83
CA THR A 278 15.79 18.11 -0.30
C THR A 278 14.64 17.80 -1.24
N TRP A 279 13.39 18.13 -0.90
CA TRP A 279 12.23 17.94 -1.79
C TRP A 279 11.11 18.93 -1.51
N ALA A 280 10.18 19.03 -2.47
CA ALA A 280 8.90 19.70 -2.31
C ALA A 280 7.78 18.65 -2.27
N PRO A 281 6.93 18.61 -1.25
CA PRO A 281 5.69 17.81 -1.29
C PRO A 281 4.81 18.24 -2.47
N GLY A 282 4.03 17.30 -3.02
CA GLY A 282 3.10 17.62 -4.11
C GLY A 282 1.98 18.57 -3.68
N ALA A 283 1.33 19.21 -4.65
CA ALA A 283 0.30 20.24 -4.43
C ALA A 283 -0.90 19.77 -3.57
N ILE A 284 -1.19 18.47 -3.57
CA ILE A 284 -2.29 17.90 -2.74
C ILE A 284 -2.04 18.09 -1.24
N PHE A 285 -0.79 17.97 -0.77
CA PHE A 285 -0.44 18.16 0.64
C PHE A 285 -0.65 19.62 1.05
N ASP A 286 -0.25 20.55 0.19
CA ASP A 286 -0.49 21.98 0.35
C ASP A 286 -1.99 22.31 0.38
N LEU A 287 -2.76 21.71 -0.52
CA LEU A 287 -4.21 21.88 -0.57
C LEU A 287 -4.87 21.46 0.73
N VAL A 288 -4.53 20.27 1.25
CA VAL A 288 -5.07 19.77 2.53
C VAL A 288 -4.65 20.68 3.68
N GLY A 289 -3.40 21.09 3.73
CA GLY A 289 -2.88 21.99 4.76
C GLY A 289 -3.60 23.34 4.78
N LYS A 290 -3.73 24.00 3.63
CA LYS A 290 -4.37 25.30 3.48
C LYS A 290 -5.88 25.23 3.73
N ALA A 291 -6.58 24.29 3.12
CA ALA A 291 -8.03 24.13 3.24
C ALA A 291 -8.45 23.82 4.69
N GLY A 292 -7.69 22.94 5.37
CA GLY A 292 -7.94 22.56 6.76
C GLY A 292 -7.35 23.50 7.80
N ARG A 293 -6.42 24.38 7.42
CA ARG A 293 -5.51 25.08 8.35
C ARG A 293 -4.83 24.07 9.27
N VAL A 294 -4.36 22.97 8.67
CA VAL A 294 -3.69 21.90 9.40
C VAL A 294 -2.24 22.31 9.62
N GLU A 295 -1.80 22.22 10.86
CA GLU A 295 -0.40 22.51 11.20
C GLU A 295 0.54 21.52 10.52
N GLN A 296 1.72 21.98 10.06
CA GLN A 296 2.68 21.15 9.35
C GLN A 296 3.02 19.84 10.08
N LEU A 297 3.24 19.91 11.39
CA LEU A 297 3.54 18.72 12.21
C LEU A 297 2.39 17.70 12.21
N GLU A 298 1.15 18.14 12.09
CA GLU A 298 0.00 17.25 12.02
C GLU A 298 -0.11 16.60 10.63
N LEU A 299 0.17 17.35 9.55
CA LEU A 299 0.30 16.79 8.21
C LEU A 299 1.37 15.70 8.16
N GLU A 300 2.56 15.98 8.71
CA GLU A 300 3.71 15.08 8.74
C GLU A 300 3.49 13.82 9.59
N LYS A 301 2.60 13.86 10.59
CA LYS A 301 2.18 12.70 11.37
C LYS A 301 1.11 11.85 10.69
N THR A 302 0.41 12.43 9.72
CA THR A 302 -0.77 11.80 9.12
C THR A 302 -0.51 11.35 7.68
N LEU A 303 0.27 12.13 6.92
CA LEU A 303 0.49 11.96 5.48
C LEU A 303 1.95 11.65 5.18
N ASN A 304 2.20 11.07 4.02
CA ASN A 304 3.53 10.69 3.56
C ASN A 304 4.40 11.86 3.06
N MET A 305 3.83 13.04 2.89
CA MET A 305 4.48 14.28 2.44
C MET A 305 5.31 14.12 1.16
N GLY A 306 4.85 13.27 0.23
CA GLY A 306 5.51 13.03 -1.06
C GLY A 306 6.57 11.91 -1.06
N VAL A 307 6.73 11.20 0.06
CA VAL A 307 7.68 10.07 0.18
C VAL A 307 6.94 8.80 0.57
N GLY A 308 6.98 7.76 -0.28
CA GLY A 308 6.27 6.51 0.00
C GLY A 308 7.16 5.41 0.59
N MET A 309 8.44 5.41 0.26
CA MET A 309 9.41 4.43 0.77
C MET A 309 10.74 5.13 1.08
N MET A 310 11.42 4.67 2.12
CA MET A 310 12.81 5.06 2.40
C MET A 310 13.72 3.84 2.45
N ALA A 311 14.96 4.00 1.94
CA ALA A 311 16.03 3.02 2.05
C ALA A 311 17.18 3.60 2.87
N VAL A 312 17.71 2.80 3.81
CA VAL A 312 18.95 3.12 4.53
C VAL A 312 20.07 2.31 3.89
N VAL A 313 21.08 2.99 3.37
CA VAL A 313 22.19 2.40 2.64
C VAL A 313 23.53 2.92 3.16
N PRO A 314 24.63 2.15 3.06
CA PRO A 314 25.98 2.68 3.29
C PRO A 314 26.27 3.89 2.39
N ALA A 315 27.03 4.88 2.90
CA ALA A 315 27.35 6.09 2.12
C ALA A 315 27.99 5.77 0.77
N GLU A 316 28.84 4.76 0.70
CA GLU A 316 29.49 4.29 -0.53
C GLU A 316 28.53 3.62 -1.53
N SER A 317 27.35 3.19 -1.09
CA SER A 317 26.33 2.56 -1.94
C SER A 317 25.36 3.56 -2.57
N VAL A 318 25.39 4.84 -2.19
CA VAL A 318 24.42 5.87 -2.61
C VAL A 318 24.32 6.00 -4.12
N ASP A 319 25.43 6.19 -4.81
CA ASP A 319 25.43 6.41 -6.26
C ASP A 319 24.88 5.21 -7.03
N VAL A 320 25.25 4.00 -6.61
CA VAL A 320 24.76 2.75 -7.19
C VAL A 320 23.26 2.59 -6.91
N ALA A 321 22.81 2.93 -5.70
CA ALA A 321 21.41 2.84 -5.30
C ALA A 321 20.53 3.82 -6.10
N LEU A 322 20.93 5.08 -6.21
CA LEU A 322 20.22 6.08 -7.00
C LEU A 322 20.16 5.73 -8.49
N THR A 323 21.26 5.22 -9.05
CA THR A 323 21.29 4.75 -10.44
C THR A 323 20.32 3.58 -10.65
N ALA A 324 20.34 2.59 -9.75
CA ALA A 324 19.44 1.42 -9.85
C ALA A 324 17.97 1.81 -9.77
N LEU A 325 17.61 2.80 -8.94
CA LEU A 325 16.26 3.32 -8.84
C LEU A 325 15.86 4.13 -10.08
N ALA A 326 16.76 4.99 -10.59
CA ALA A 326 16.53 5.78 -11.79
C ALA A 326 16.33 4.88 -13.05
N ASP A 327 17.11 3.80 -13.20
CA ASP A 327 16.96 2.82 -14.29
C ASP A 327 15.57 2.13 -14.27
N ARG A 328 14.90 2.15 -13.14
CA ARG A 328 13.55 1.62 -12.96
C ARG A 328 12.46 2.70 -13.02
N GLY A 329 12.83 3.95 -13.27
CA GLY A 329 11.89 5.08 -13.31
C GLY A 329 11.38 5.50 -11.94
N VAL A 330 12.14 5.23 -10.88
CA VAL A 330 11.81 5.67 -9.52
C VAL A 330 12.54 6.97 -9.23
N ASP A 331 11.78 8.04 -9.01
CA ASP A 331 12.36 9.29 -8.51
C ASP A 331 12.82 9.08 -7.06
N ALA A 332 14.13 9.27 -6.85
CA ALA A 332 14.75 9.04 -5.55
C ALA A 332 15.90 10.02 -5.31
N TRP A 333 16.13 10.38 -4.05
CA TRP A 333 17.18 11.32 -3.66
C TRP A 333 17.68 11.02 -2.25
N VAL A 334 18.87 11.52 -1.89
CA VAL A 334 19.36 11.48 -0.52
C VAL A 334 18.56 12.52 0.28
N ALA A 335 17.80 12.05 1.26
CA ALA A 335 16.96 12.90 2.10
C ALA A 335 17.52 13.07 3.51
N GLY A 336 18.55 12.28 3.89
CA GLY A 336 19.06 12.36 5.25
C GLY A 336 20.20 11.40 5.52
N GLU A 337 20.53 11.29 6.80
CA GLU A 337 21.65 10.48 7.28
C GLU A 337 21.35 9.85 8.65
N ILE A 338 22.10 8.81 8.96
CA ILE A 338 22.07 8.13 10.27
C ILE A 338 23.22 8.64 11.14
N LEU A 339 22.89 9.10 12.34
CA LEU A 339 23.79 9.64 13.34
C LEU A 339 23.74 8.80 14.63
N ASP A 340 24.74 8.97 15.48
CA ASP A 340 24.63 8.52 16.87
C ASP A 340 23.48 9.26 17.55
N ARG A 341 22.67 8.55 18.35
CA ARG A 341 21.51 9.16 19.02
C ARG A 341 21.90 10.31 19.96
N GLY A 342 22.97 10.17 20.70
CA GLY A 342 23.36 11.15 21.73
C GLY A 342 22.22 11.36 22.73
N ASP A 343 21.91 12.63 23.03
CA ASP A 343 20.83 12.99 23.97
C ASP A 343 19.43 13.05 23.32
N ARG A 344 19.27 12.66 22.05
CA ARG A 344 17.97 12.67 21.35
C ARG A 344 17.05 11.57 21.87
N THR A 345 15.79 11.89 22.09
CA THR A 345 14.78 10.94 22.58
C THR A 345 14.10 10.17 21.45
N GLU A 346 14.03 10.75 20.24
CA GLU A 346 13.32 10.19 19.09
C GLU A 346 14.26 9.40 18.20
N GLY A 347 13.73 8.37 17.51
CA GLY A 347 14.48 7.55 16.56
C GLY A 347 14.74 8.26 15.23
N ALA A 348 13.87 9.21 14.85
CA ALA A 348 14.02 10.00 13.64
C ALA A 348 13.40 11.39 13.82
N THR A 349 13.97 12.40 13.15
CA THR A 349 13.44 13.78 13.12
C THR A 349 13.56 14.37 11.73
N LEU A 350 12.60 15.26 11.38
CA LEU A 350 12.67 16.08 10.19
C LEU A 350 13.22 17.46 10.55
N THR A 351 14.17 17.96 9.75
CA THR A 351 14.83 19.25 9.93
C THR A 351 14.63 20.16 8.73
N GLY A 352 14.92 21.46 8.85
CA GLY A 352 14.74 22.41 7.76
C GLY A 352 13.28 22.70 7.41
N SER A 353 13.04 23.28 6.24
CA SER A 353 11.71 23.54 5.68
C SER A 353 11.64 22.97 4.27
N TYR A 354 10.48 22.53 3.83
CA TYR A 354 10.29 22.00 2.48
C TYR A 354 10.74 22.99 1.42
N ALA A 355 11.31 22.48 0.33
CA ALA A 355 11.58 23.27 -0.87
C ALA A 355 10.26 23.81 -1.43
N SER A 356 10.29 25.00 -2.02
CA SER A 356 9.13 25.68 -2.60
C SER A 356 8.97 25.34 -4.07
#